data_ef8259d65a022601644214edf377f02c
#
_entry.id   ef8259d65a022601644214edf377f02c
#
_cell.length_a   1.000
_cell.length_b   1.000
_cell.length_c   1.000
_cell.angle_alpha   90.00
_cell.angle_beta   90.00
_cell.angle_gamma   90.00
#
_symmetry.space_group_name_H-M   'P 1'
#
loop_
_entity.id
_entity.type
_entity.pdbx_description
1 polymer ?
#
loop_
_entity_poly.entity_id
_entity_poly.type
_entity_poly.pdbx_seq_one_letter_code
_entity_poly.pdbx_strand_id
1 'polypeptide(L)'
;MGLDMYLEGSFSTPAYIKPTDQQYADMREGKKVTVKRSPELEDALSAIGFEDAPIDHQYNYMTYTFPIITWRKANQIHKFFVDNCQEGNDNCQRHYVSTGDLKMLLDRINTILEIKTPVARELKAEELLPTDVEGCFFGTKEYDDCYYKDLEDTKKVLEKVFEYEENAESGKNFDNFYYQSSW
;
A
#
# COMPACT_ATOMS: atom_id res chain seq x y z
N MET A 1 21.03 12.58 -3.15
CA MET A 1 20.06 11.52 -2.75
C MET A 1 19.29 12.07 -1.55
N GLY A 2 18.09 11.66 -1.29
CA GLY A 2 17.25 12.11 -0.19
C GLY A 2 16.24 11.03 0.13
N LEU A 3 15.56 11.13 1.26
CA LEU A 3 14.54 10.18 1.67
C LEU A 3 13.33 10.25 0.71
N ASP A 4 13.17 9.23 -0.09
CA ASP A 4 11.98 8.97 -0.92
C ASP A 4 11.23 7.79 -0.30
N MET A 5 9.90 7.88 -0.20
CA MET A 5 9.08 6.95 0.56
C MET A 5 7.83 6.56 -0.22
N TYR A 6 7.41 5.32 -0.08
CA TYR A 6 6.31 4.75 -0.87
C TYR A 6 5.40 3.92 0.03
N LEU A 7 4.11 4.20 0.00
CA LEU A 7 3.08 3.27 0.45
C LEU A 7 2.45 2.64 -0.78
N GLU A 8 2.54 1.33 -0.87
CA GLU A 8 1.99 0.54 -1.97
C GLU A 8 0.77 -0.23 -1.51
N GLY A 9 -0.20 -0.37 -2.40
CA GLY A 9 -1.31 -1.30 -2.25
C GLY A 9 -1.21 -2.40 -3.28
N SER A 10 -1.71 -3.58 -2.94
CA SER A 10 -1.84 -4.70 -3.86
C SER A 10 -3.27 -5.24 -3.85
N PHE A 11 -3.72 -5.68 -5.00
CA PHE A 11 -4.94 -6.45 -5.13
C PHE A 11 -4.75 -7.57 -6.14
N SER A 12 -5.50 -8.66 -5.97
CA SER A 12 -5.43 -9.82 -6.85
C SER A 12 -6.72 -9.96 -7.66
N THR A 13 -6.57 -10.34 -8.90
CA THR A 13 -7.68 -10.66 -9.80
C THR A 13 -7.51 -12.07 -10.37
N PRO A 14 -8.59 -12.78 -10.69
CA PRO A 14 -8.49 -14.10 -11.31
C PRO A 14 -7.67 -14.07 -12.61
N ALA A 15 -6.68 -14.93 -12.71
CA ALA A 15 -5.87 -15.09 -13.92
C ALA A 15 -6.59 -15.89 -15.02
N TYR A 16 -7.66 -16.61 -14.66
CA TYR A 16 -8.41 -17.49 -15.54
C TYR A 16 -9.91 -17.27 -15.41
N ILE A 17 -10.62 -17.50 -16.49
CA ILE A 17 -12.09 -17.50 -16.50
C ILE A 17 -12.54 -18.72 -15.69
N LYS A 18 -13.43 -18.49 -14.72
CA LYS A 18 -13.95 -19.55 -13.86
C LYS A 18 -14.53 -20.70 -14.69
N PRO A 19 -14.09 -21.95 -14.45
CA PRO A 19 -14.63 -23.12 -15.15
C PRO A 19 -16.13 -23.27 -14.93
N THR A 20 -16.83 -23.78 -15.91
CA THR A 20 -18.24 -24.16 -15.79
C THR A 20 -18.39 -25.38 -14.90
N ASP A 21 -19.62 -25.63 -14.37
CA ASP A 21 -19.92 -26.80 -13.55
C ASP A 21 -19.59 -28.12 -14.28
N GLN A 22 -19.81 -28.17 -15.59
CA GLN A 22 -19.43 -29.32 -16.40
C GLN A 22 -17.90 -29.51 -16.47
N GLN A 23 -17.15 -28.43 -16.64
CA GLN A 23 -15.70 -28.50 -16.63
C GLN A 23 -15.15 -28.95 -15.28
N TYR A 24 -15.75 -28.51 -14.17
CA TYR A 24 -15.40 -29.02 -12.85
C TYR A 24 -15.73 -30.51 -12.66
N ALA A 25 -16.84 -30.99 -13.21
CA ALA A 25 -17.18 -32.40 -13.20
C ALA A 25 -16.16 -33.23 -13.99
N ASP A 26 -15.80 -32.78 -15.20
CA ASP A 26 -14.80 -33.43 -16.05
C ASP A 26 -13.40 -33.46 -15.39
N MET A 27 -13.01 -32.40 -14.69
CA MET A 27 -11.77 -32.38 -13.90
C MET A 27 -11.78 -33.44 -12.78
N ARG A 28 -12.91 -33.58 -12.07
CA ARG A 28 -13.06 -34.60 -10.99
C ARG A 28 -12.98 -36.01 -11.53
N GLU A 29 -13.38 -36.23 -12.78
CA GLU A 29 -13.26 -37.51 -13.49
C GLU A 29 -11.87 -37.73 -14.10
N GLY A 30 -10.91 -36.82 -13.91
CA GLY A 30 -9.57 -36.89 -14.44
C GLY A 30 -9.46 -36.57 -15.94
N LYS A 31 -10.50 -35.99 -16.54
CA LYS A 31 -10.45 -35.56 -17.93
C LYS A 31 -9.64 -34.28 -18.06
N LYS A 32 -8.91 -34.16 -19.19
CA LYS A 32 -8.17 -32.94 -19.49
C LYS A 32 -9.15 -31.81 -19.88
N VAL A 33 -9.19 -30.76 -19.07
CA VAL A 33 -10.01 -29.56 -19.31
C VAL A 33 -9.08 -28.38 -19.60
N THR A 34 -9.38 -27.63 -20.65
CA THR A 34 -8.68 -26.38 -20.96
C THR A 34 -9.44 -25.21 -20.30
N VAL A 35 -8.79 -24.50 -19.39
CA VAL A 35 -9.31 -23.28 -18.77
C VAL A 35 -8.79 -22.09 -19.58
N LYS A 36 -9.67 -21.14 -19.89
CA LYS A 36 -9.29 -19.93 -20.63
C LYS A 36 -8.65 -18.91 -19.68
N ARG A 37 -7.62 -18.25 -20.15
CA ARG A 37 -7.02 -17.11 -19.48
C ARG A 37 -8.03 -15.96 -19.39
N SER A 38 -7.90 -15.13 -18.34
CA SER A 38 -8.65 -13.88 -18.24
C SER A 38 -8.13 -12.88 -19.30
N PRO A 39 -8.97 -11.94 -19.77
CA PRO A 39 -8.49 -10.87 -20.66
C PRO A 39 -7.32 -10.09 -20.07
N GLU A 40 -7.35 -9.83 -18.76
CA GLU A 40 -6.31 -9.10 -18.03
C GLU A 40 -4.96 -9.84 -18.07
N LEU A 41 -4.98 -11.18 -17.98
CA LEU A 41 -3.75 -11.98 -18.11
C LEU A 41 -3.25 -11.97 -19.56
N GLU A 42 -4.14 -12.08 -20.54
CA GLU A 42 -3.77 -12.02 -21.96
C GLU A 42 -3.15 -10.68 -22.32
N ASP A 43 -3.77 -9.57 -21.88
CA ASP A 43 -3.26 -8.21 -22.10
C ASP A 43 -1.87 -8.02 -21.44
N ALA A 44 -1.70 -8.51 -20.21
CA ALA A 44 -0.42 -8.41 -19.51
C ALA A 44 0.69 -9.21 -20.21
N LEU A 45 0.39 -10.43 -20.69
CA LEU A 45 1.34 -11.26 -21.43
C LEU A 45 1.70 -10.64 -22.77
N SER A 46 0.72 -10.10 -23.47
CA SER A 46 0.92 -9.41 -24.75
C SER A 46 1.80 -8.17 -24.60
N ALA A 47 1.59 -7.40 -23.52
CA ALA A 47 2.38 -6.19 -23.22
C ALA A 47 3.88 -6.48 -23.06
N ILE A 48 4.25 -7.70 -22.64
CA ILE A 48 5.64 -8.14 -22.48
C ILE A 48 6.13 -9.08 -23.60
N GLY A 49 5.28 -9.34 -24.63
CA GLY A 49 5.63 -10.23 -25.76
C GLY A 49 5.78 -11.68 -25.35
N PHE A 50 4.96 -12.18 -24.43
CA PHE A 50 5.04 -13.54 -23.88
C PHE A 50 3.70 -14.29 -23.92
N GLU A 51 2.96 -14.11 -25.03
CA GLU A 51 1.62 -14.68 -25.24
C GLU A 51 1.60 -16.22 -25.18
N ASP A 52 2.69 -16.87 -25.64
CA ASP A 52 2.84 -18.32 -25.70
C ASP A 52 3.36 -18.94 -24.38
N ALA A 53 3.42 -18.16 -23.31
CA ALA A 53 3.90 -18.66 -22.03
C ALA A 53 3.12 -19.90 -21.58
N PRO A 54 3.81 -20.99 -21.22
CA PRO A 54 3.17 -22.18 -20.67
C PRO A 54 2.79 -21.95 -19.20
N ILE A 55 1.84 -21.07 -18.96
CA ILE A 55 1.37 -20.73 -17.62
C ILE A 55 0.40 -21.81 -17.14
N ASP A 56 0.76 -22.46 -16.04
CA ASP A 56 -0.06 -23.46 -15.39
C ASP A 56 -1.26 -22.80 -14.69
N HIS A 57 -2.46 -23.35 -14.94
CA HIS A 57 -3.72 -22.90 -14.33
C HIS A 57 -3.78 -23.12 -12.80
N GLN A 58 -2.76 -23.69 -12.17
CA GLN A 58 -2.64 -23.78 -10.72
C GLN A 58 -2.46 -22.41 -10.04
N TYR A 59 -1.92 -21.44 -10.77
CA TYR A 59 -1.78 -20.06 -10.30
C TYR A 59 -3.00 -19.26 -10.74
N ASN A 60 -4.03 -19.25 -9.90
CA ASN A 60 -5.35 -18.74 -10.25
C ASN A 60 -5.50 -17.22 -10.19
N TYR A 61 -4.49 -16.47 -9.74
CA TYR A 61 -4.57 -15.03 -9.51
C TYR A 61 -3.37 -14.29 -10.08
N MET A 62 -3.65 -13.08 -10.56
CA MET A 62 -2.66 -12.05 -10.86
C MET A 62 -2.69 -11.02 -9.75
N THR A 63 -1.54 -10.60 -9.27
CA THR A 63 -1.44 -9.54 -8.26
C THR A 63 -0.88 -8.27 -8.88
N TYR A 64 -1.62 -7.19 -8.75
CA TYR A 64 -1.18 -5.85 -9.11
C TYR A 64 -0.67 -5.14 -7.87
N THR A 65 0.47 -4.45 -8.00
CA THR A 65 1.02 -3.61 -6.95
C THR A 65 1.28 -2.23 -7.53
N PHE A 66 0.87 -1.18 -6.82
CA PHE A 66 1.04 0.20 -7.27
C PHE A 66 1.22 1.15 -6.07
N PRO A 67 1.92 2.26 -6.27
CA PRO A 67 2.04 3.26 -5.23
C PRO A 67 0.68 3.95 -5.00
N ILE A 68 0.23 3.98 -3.74
CA ILE A 68 -0.95 4.70 -3.28
C ILE A 68 -0.59 6.15 -2.98
N ILE A 69 0.55 6.33 -2.29
CA ILE A 69 1.12 7.64 -2.00
C ILE A 69 2.65 7.55 -2.01
N THR A 70 3.28 8.62 -2.46
CA THR A 70 4.72 8.82 -2.37
C THR A 70 5.01 10.08 -1.59
N TRP A 71 6.00 10.04 -0.72
CA TRP A 71 6.47 11.20 0.03
C TRP A 71 7.95 11.44 -0.26
N ARG A 72 8.37 12.65 -0.05
CA ARG A 72 9.77 13.01 -0.08
C ARG A 72 10.14 13.79 1.15
N LYS A 73 11.06 13.25 1.94
CA LYS A 73 11.58 13.87 3.16
C LYS A 73 10.54 14.08 4.28
N ALA A 74 9.42 13.38 4.26
CA ALA A 74 8.44 13.37 5.33
C ALA A 74 8.92 12.48 6.48
N ASN A 75 9.92 12.93 7.23
CA ASN A 75 10.61 12.10 8.21
C ASN A 75 9.70 11.62 9.35
N GLN A 76 8.67 12.39 9.73
CA GLN A 76 7.66 12.02 10.72
C GLN A 76 6.83 10.81 10.26
N ILE A 77 6.49 10.75 8.97
CA ILE A 77 5.78 9.61 8.38
C ILE A 77 6.73 8.42 8.26
N HIS A 78 7.98 8.66 7.86
CA HIS A 78 9.02 7.63 7.83
C HIS A 78 9.21 6.99 9.20
N LYS A 79 9.43 7.82 10.24
CA LYS A 79 9.58 7.34 11.61
C LYS A 79 8.40 6.51 12.06
N PHE A 80 7.17 6.95 11.75
CA PHE A 80 5.99 6.16 12.08
C PHE A 80 6.08 4.73 11.53
N PHE A 81 6.43 4.56 10.24
CA PHE A 81 6.55 3.24 9.64
C PHE A 81 7.73 2.44 10.17
N VAL A 82 8.88 3.09 10.40
CA VAL A 82 10.04 2.42 11.02
C VAL A 82 9.68 1.85 12.39
N ASP A 83 9.03 2.64 13.24
CA ASP A 83 8.70 2.24 14.61
C ASP A 83 7.59 1.17 14.66
N ASN A 84 6.57 1.26 13.79
CA ASN A 84 5.39 0.41 13.88
C ASN A 84 5.39 -0.78 12.91
N CYS A 85 6.10 -0.68 11.79
CA CYS A 85 6.07 -1.72 10.75
C CYS A 85 7.43 -2.38 10.48
N GLN A 86 8.54 -1.80 10.98
CA GLN A 86 9.91 -2.28 10.74
C GLN A 86 10.64 -2.66 12.03
N GLU A 87 9.93 -2.73 13.15
CA GLU A 87 10.53 -3.05 14.48
C GLU A 87 11.70 -2.11 14.85
N GLY A 88 11.65 -0.86 14.40
CA GLY A 88 12.71 0.14 14.62
C GLY A 88 13.94 -0.04 13.71
N ASN A 89 13.90 -0.93 12.71
CA ASN A 89 15.03 -1.22 11.83
C ASN A 89 14.83 -0.60 10.44
N ASP A 90 15.40 0.59 10.24
CA ASP A 90 15.37 1.31 8.96
C ASP A 90 16.42 0.74 7.97
N ASN A 91 15.99 -0.10 7.06
CA ASN A 91 16.86 -0.88 6.17
C ASN A 91 16.50 -0.78 4.68
N CYS A 92 15.68 0.19 4.27
CA CYS A 92 15.19 0.37 2.90
C CYS A 92 14.44 -0.84 2.29
N GLN A 93 14.13 -1.86 3.08
CA GLN A 93 13.38 -3.02 2.60
C GLN A 93 11.88 -2.72 2.56
N ARG A 94 11.18 -3.51 1.77
CA ARG A 94 9.73 -3.48 1.67
C ARG A 94 9.12 -4.24 2.86
N HIS A 95 8.32 -3.55 3.67
CA HIS A 95 7.69 -4.10 4.86
C HIS A 95 6.17 -4.10 4.73
N TYR A 96 5.55 -5.14 5.26
CA TYR A 96 4.09 -5.23 5.35
C TYR A 96 3.55 -4.16 6.30
N VAL A 97 2.43 -3.56 5.91
CA VAL A 97 1.69 -2.58 6.72
C VAL A 97 0.28 -3.09 6.92
N SER A 98 -0.16 -3.21 8.15
CA SER A 98 -1.53 -3.62 8.43
C SER A 98 -2.52 -2.47 8.20
N THR A 99 -3.77 -2.80 7.91
CA THR A 99 -4.86 -1.80 7.89
C THR A 99 -5.01 -1.09 9.24
N GLY A 100 -4.67 -1.79 10.34
CA GLY A 100 -4.64 -1.22 11.69
C GLY A 100 -3.58 -0.12 11.83
N ASP A 101 -2.38 -0.32 11.28
CA ASP A 101 -1.32 0.69 11.30
C ASP A 101 -1.71 1.93 10.48
N LEU A 102 -2.34 1.75 9.32
CA LEU A 102 -2.84 2.87 8.52
C LEU A 102 -3.94 3.66 9.24
N LYS A 103 -4.85 2.97 9.94
CA LYS A 103 -5.87 3.62 10.79
C LYS A 103 -5.24 4.39 11.93
N MET A 104 -4.26 3.80 12.62
CA MET A 104 -3.52 4.47 13.69
C MET A 104 -2.79 5.72 13.18
N LEU A 105 -2.18 5.67 12.00
CA LEU A 105 -1.55 6.83 11.37
C LEU A 105 -2.59 7.92 11.10
N LEU A 106 -3.73 7.58 10.51
CA LEU A 106 -4.80 8.52 10.22
C LEU A 106 -5.37 9.15 11.49
N ASP A 107 -5.56 8.38 12.56
CA ASP A 107 -6.06 8.88 13.84
C ASP A 107 -5.08 9.86 14.50
N ARG A 108 -3.78 9.59 14.45
CA ARG A 108 -2.73 10.51 14.93
C ARG A 108 -2.76 11.82 14.13
N ILE A 109 -2.81 11.73 12.80
CA ILE A 109 -2.89 12.89 11.91
C ILE A 109 -4.15 13.72 12.22
N ASN A 110 -5.31 13.11 12.33
CA ASN A 110 -6.56 13.79 12.67
C ASN A 110 -6.45 14.53 14.00
N THR A 111 -5.94 13.85 15.03
CA THR A 111 -5.73 14.44 16.36
C THR A 111 -4.87 15.70 16.31
N ILE A 112 -3.78 15.69 15.53
CA ILE A 112 -2.89 16.84 15.36
C ILE A 112 -3.59 17.98 14.61
N LEU A 113 -4.23 17.68 13.48
CA LEU A 113 -4.81 18.68 12.60
C LEU A 113 -6.08 19.33 13.17
N GLU A 114 -6.78 18.71 14.09
CA GLU A 114 -7.95 19.28 14.78
C GLU A 114 -7.57 20.41 15.74
N ILE A 115 -6.34 20.43 16.25
CA ILE A 115 -5.87 21.45 17.20
C ILE A 115 -5.63 22.78 16.47
N LYS A 116 -6.36 23.84 16.87
CA LYS A 116 -6.29 25.15 16.22
C LYS A 116 -5.18 26.06 16.77
N THR A 117 -4.77 25.84 18.00
CA THR A 117 -3.72 26.64 18.65
C THR A 117 -2.35 26.15 18.20
N PRO A 118 -1.50 26.99 17.54
CA PRO A 118 -0.22 26.53 16.97
C PRO A 118 0.68 25.81 17.97
N VAL A 119 0.91 26.41 19.15
CA VAL A 119 1.76 25.82 20.18
C VAL A 119 1.23 24.46 20.66
N ALA A 120 -0.07 24.33 20.93
CA ALA A 120 -0.65 23.08 21.37
C ALA A 120 -0.62 22.00 20.25
N ARG A 121 -0.78 22.43 19.00
CA ARG A 121 -0.68 21.54 17.83
C ARG A 121 0.73 20.99 17.67
N GLU A 122 1.75 21.84 17.82
CA GLU A 122 3.16 21.45 17.75
C GLU A 122 3.51 20.44 18.86
N LEU A 123 3.14 20.72 20.11
CA LEU A 123 3.33 19.79 21.23
C LEU A 123 2.67 18.42 20.98
N LYS A 124 1.49 18.42 20.37
CA LYS A 124 0.80 17.18 20.02
C LYS A 124 1.46 16.46 18.84
N ALA A 125 2.01 17.20 17.89
CA ALA A 125 2.78 16.66 16.78
C ALA A 125 4.09 15.99 17.29
N GLU A 126 4.79 16.63 18.20
CA GLU A 126 5.95 16.09 18.90
C GLU A 126 5.64 14.77 19.63
N GLU A 127 4.46 14.70 20.27
CA GLU A 127 4.03 13.50 21.00
C GLU A 127 3.66 12.34 20.07
N LEU A 128 2.90 12.61 19.00
CA LEU A 128 2.25 11.57 18.19
C LEU A 128 3.01 11.19 16.92
N LEU A 129 3.66 12.16 16.25
CA LEU A 129 4.42 12.00 15.01
C LEU A 129 5.71 12.81 15.06
N PRO A 130 6.68 12.43 15.89
CA PRO A 130 7.93 13.16 16.05
C PRO A 130 8.81 13.13 14.80
N THR A 131 9.66 14.15 14.64
CA THR A 131 10.61 14.32 13.52
C THR A 131 12.04 14.00 13.93
N ASP A 132 12.28 13.02 14.77
CA ASP A 132 13.57 12.72 15.36
C ASP A 132 14.40 11.65 14.61
N VAL A 133 14.04 11.34 13.37
CA VAL A 133 14.83 10.41 12.55
C VAL A 133 16.16 11.04 12.18
N GLU A 134 17.26 10.36 12.49
CA GLU A 134 18.60 10.78 12.12
C GLU A 134 18.94 10.30 10.72
N GLY A 135 19.38 11.23 9.87
CA GLY A 135 19.84 10.93 8.52
C GLY A 135 20.21 12.20 7.75
N CYS A 136 21.33 12.14 7.02
CA CYS A 136 21.66 13.21 6.07
C CYS A 136 20.61 13.23 4.98
N PHE A 137 19.93 14.38 4.79
CA PHE A 137 18.93 14.56 3.73
C PHE A 137 17.51 14.04 4.01
N PHE A 138 17.16 13.69 5.26
CA PHE A 138 15.81 13.23 5.63
C PHE A 138 14.78 14.35 5.79
N GLY A 139 15.11 15.59 5.51
CA GLY A 139 14.25 16.75 5.66
C GLY A 139 14.59 17.59 6.89
N THR A 140 13.72 18.54 7.22
CA THR A 140 13.86 19.35 8.43
C THR A 140 13.31 18.58 9.63
N LYS A 141 13.78 18.94 10.85
CA LYS A 141 13.18 18.45 12.09
C LYS A 141 12.16 19.43 12.68
N GLU A 142 11.79 20.44 11.90
CA GLU A 142 10.88 21.50 12.33
C GLU A 142 9.43 21.14 12.00
N TYR A 143 8.51 21.56 12.86
CA TYR A 143 7.07 21.40 12.67
C TYR A 143 6.52 22.57 11.87
N ASP A 144 7.05 22.74 10.65
CA ASP A 144 6.77 23.82 9.72
C ASP A 144 5.55 23.52 8.80
N ASP A 145 5.29 24.41 7.86
CA ASP A 145 4.20 24.26 6.90
C ASP A 145 4.37 22.99 6.03
N CYS A 146 5.61 22.56 5.75
CA CYS A 146 5.86 21.34 5.00
C CYS A 146 5.45 20.10 5.80
N TYR A 147 5.78 20.08 7.10
CA TYR A 147 5.35 19.01 8.02
C TYR A 147 3.82 18.85 8.01
N TYR A 148 3.08 19.95 8.22
CA TYR A 148 1.60 19.89 8.26
C TYR A 148 1.00 19.55 6.89
N LYS A 149 1.63 20.00 5.80
CA LYS A 149 1.19 19.66 4.46
C LYS A 149 1.33 18.16 4.19
N ASP A 150 2.42 17.54 4.60
CA ASP A 150 2.60 16.08 4.49
C ASP A 150 1.51 15.33 5.24
N LEU A 151 1.11 15.81 6.44
CA LEU A 151 0.00 15.22 7.19
C LEU A 151 -1.34 15.38 6.45
N GLU A 152 -1.64 16.57 5.92
CA GLU A 152 -2.88 16.84 5.18
C GLU A 152 -2.98 15.99 3.90
N ASP A 153 -1.89 15.87 3.16
CA ASP A 153 -1.86 15.08 1.94
C ASP A 153 -1.96 13.58 2.25
N THR A 154 -1.30 13.11 3.31
CA THR A 154 -1.42 11.72 3.80
C THR A 154 -2.86 11.43 4.24
N LYS A 155 -3.48 12.32 5.03
CA LYS A 155 -4.87 12.18 5.45
C LYS A 155 -5.81 12.00 4.26
N LYS A 156 -5.73 12.88 3.25
CA LYS A 156 -6.60 12.81 2.05
C LYS A 156 -6.50 11.47 1.33
N VAL A 157 -5.30 10.90 1.25
CA VAL A 157 -5.10 9.62 0.58
C VAL A 157 -5.63 8.47 1.43
N LEU A 158 -5.33 8.45 2.73
CA LEU A 158 -5.81 7.38 3.61
C LEU A 158 -7.34 7.38 3.75
N GLU A 159 -7.97 8.55 3.82
CA GLU A 159 -9.44 8.67 3.81
C GLU A 159 -10.05 8.05 2.55
N LYS A 160 -9.45 8.28 1.36
CA LYS A 160 -9.90 7.64 0.11
C LYS A 160 -9.67 6.13 0.11
N VAL A 161 -8.56 5.67 0.68
CA VAL A 161 -8.30 4.22 0.81
C VAL A 161 -9.39 3.57 1.65
N PHE A 162 -9.72 4.15 2.81
CA PHE A 162 -10.74 3.59 3.69
C PHE A 162 -12.15 3.73 3.11
N GLU A 163 -12.48 4.84 2.46
CA GLU A 163 -13.75 4.99 1.73
C GLU A 163 -13.89 3.91 0.64
N TYR A 164 -12.82 3.63 -0.10
CA TYR A 164 -12.80 2.55 -1.09
C TYR A 164 -13.01 1.19 -0.43
N GLU A 165 -12.27 0.88 0.64
CA GLU A 165 -12.38 -0.38 1.38
C GLU A 165 -13.79 -0.63 1.94
N GLU A 166 -14.47 0.42 2.44
CA GLU A 166 -15.83 0.34 2.97
C GLU A 166 -16.89 0.11 1.87
N ASN A 167 -16.68 0.66 0.68
CA ASN A 167 -17.63 0.60 -0.43
C ASN A 167 -17.28 -0.48 -1.47
N ALA A 168 -16.13 -1.13 -1.36
CA ALA A 168 -15.71 -2.14 -2.31
C ALA A 168 -16.66 -3.35 -2.30
N GLU A 169 -17.01 -3.81 -3.50
CA GLU A 169 -17.69 -5.10 -3.64
C GLU A 169 -16.80 -6.22 -3.10
N SER A 170 -17.42 -7.27 -2.57
CA SER A 170 -16.69 -8.43 -2.05
C SER A 170 -15.64 -8.95 -3.05
N GLY A 171 -14.40 -9.00 -2.62
CA GLY A 171 -13.27 -9.46 -3.44
C GLY A 171 -12.60 -8.37 -4.29
N LYS A 172 -12.94 -7.09 -4.08
CA LYS A 172 -12.27 -5.94 -4.73
C LYS A 172 -11.48 -5.06 -3.76
N ASN A 173 -11.34 -5.49 -2.52
CA ASN A 173 -10.54 -4.80 -1.51
C ASN A 173 -9.04 -4.95 -1.80
N PHE A 174 -8.23 -4.10 -1.16
CA PHE A 174 -6.79 -4.33 -1.15
C PHE A 174 -6.47 -5.61 -0.39
N ASP A 175 -5.59 -6.45 -0.95
CA ASP A 175 -5.10 -7.64 -0.26
C ASP A 175 -4.07 -7.29 0.80
N ASN A 176 -3.16 -6.38 0.46
CA ASN A 176 -2.06 -5.99 1.33
C ASN A 176 -1.60 -4.56 1.05
N PHE A 177 -1.00 -3.96 2.09
CA PHE A 177 -0.26 -2.72 2.01
C PHE A 177 1.20 -2.95 2.36
N TYR A 178 2.09 -2.16 1.74
CA TYR A 178 3.53 -2.24 1.97
C TYR A 178 4.13 -0.84 2.02
N TYR A 179 5.08 -0.67 2.92
CA TYR A 179 5.90 0.52 2.99
C TYR A 179 7.33 0.21 2.58
N GLN A 180 7.94 1.14 1.84
CA GLN A 180 9.35 1.11 1.49
C GLN A 180 9.91 2.52 1.48
N SER A 181 11.16 2.66 1.93
CA SER A 181 11.95 3.89 1.79
C SER A 181 13.18 3.64 0.92
N SER A 182 13.75 4.74 0.41
CA SER A 182 15.03 4.76 -0.29
C SER A 182 15.77 6.04 0.08
N TRP A 183 16.98 5.90 0.59
CA TRP A 183 17.81 7.02 1.06
C TRP A 183 19.31 6.76 0.88
#